data_5394e132dc57b24aea83fa64f367dbfd
#
_entry.id   5394e132dc57b24aea83fa64f367dbfd
#
_cell.length_a   1.000
_cell.length_b   1.000
_cell.length_c   1.000
_cell.angle_alpha   90.00
_cell.angle_beta   90.00
_cell.angle_gamma   90.00
#
_symmetry.space_group_name_H-M   'P 1'
#
loop_
_entity.id
_entity.type
_entity.pdbx_description
1 polymer ?
#
loop_
_entity_poly.entity_id
_entity_poly.type
_entity_poly.pdbx_seq_one_letter_code
_entity_poly.pdbx_strand_id
1 'polypeptide(L)'
;TPIHHYMGCSTFSNYTVLPEIAVAKVREDAPFDKICYIGCGVTTGIGAVINTAKVEIGAKAVVFGLGGIGLNVLQGLRLAGADMIIGVDLNNDKKEMAEHFGMTHFINPKEIEGSVVQEIVNLTKTPFDQIGGADYSFDATGNVKVMRDALECTHRGWGQSIIIGVAPAGAEISTRPFQLVTGRVWKGTAFG
;
A
#
# COMPACT_ATOMS: atom_id res chain seq x y z
N THR A 1 12.42 34.06 16.61
CA THR A 1 11.30 33.29 16.04
C THR A 1 11.81 31.89 15.76
N PRO A 2 11.15 30.84 16.24
CA PRO A 2 11.57 29.48 15.93
C PRO A 2 11.44 29.21 14.43
N ILE A 3 12.43 28.51 13.86
CA ILE A 3 12.44 28.06 12.47
C ILE A 3 12.22 26.54 12.50
N HIS A 4 11.25 26.09 11.76
CA HIS A 4 10.90 24.69 11.69
C HIS A 4 11.49 24.04 10.44
N HIS A 5 12.18 22.92 10.61
CA HIS A 5 12.70 22.08 9.53
C HIS A 5 11.86 20.79 9.43
N TYR A 6 11.42 20.44 8.23
CA TYR A 6 10.90 19.11 7.97
C TYR A 6 12.06 18.17 7.66
N MET A 7 12.19 17.08 8.40
CA MET A 7 13.24 16.06 8.24
C MET A 7 14.68 16.61 8.30
N GLY A 8 14.89 17.73 8.99
CA GLY A 8 16.22 18.37 9.09
C GLY A 8 16.73 19.03 7.81
N CYS A 9 15.87 19.25 6.82
CA CYS A 9 16.20 19.89 5.56
C CYS A 9 15.20 21.00 5.20
N SER A 10 15.60 21.90 4.30
CA SER A 10 14.81 23.02 3.79
C SER A 10 14.94 23.04 2.27
N THR A 11 14.13 22.24 1.59
CA THR A 11 14.26 21.97 0.15
C THR A 11 13.35 22.84 -0.73
N PHE A 12 12.43 23.63 -0.16
CA PHE A 12 11.69 24.66 -0.88
C PHE A 12 12.54 25.94 -1.06
N SER A 13 13.72 25.77 -1.65
CA SER A 13 14.67 26.87 -1.92
C SER A 13 15.56 26.50 -3.10
N ASN A 14 16.20 27.51 -3.73
CA ASN A 14 17.11 27.30 -4.85
C ASN A 14 18.41 26.60 -4.42
N TYR A 15 18.80 26.79 -3.16
CA TYR A 15 19.99 26.21 -2.57
C TYR A 15 19.66 25.62 -1.21
N THR A 16 20.21 24.45 -0.93
CA THR A 16 20.06 23.78 0.36
C THR A 16 21.39 23.19 0.79
N VAL A 17 21.60 23.10 2.10
CA VAL A 17 22.77 22.45 2.70
C VAL A 17 22.29 21.23 3.46
N LEU A 18 22.75 20.07 3.07
CA LEU A 18 22.36 18.77 3.63
C LEU A 18 23.59 17.94 3.98
N PRO A 19 23.51 17.05 4.98
CA PRO A 19 24.53 16.03 5.16
C PRO A 19 24.64 15.14 3.92
N GLU A 20 25.86 14.79 3.51
CA GLU A 20 26.10 13.94 2.35
C GLU A 20 25.34 12.60 2.41
N ILE A 21 25.24 12.01 3.61
CA ILE A 21 24.52 10.75 3.83
C ILE A 21 23.00 10.87 3.58
N ALA A 22 22.45 12.08 3.58
CA ALA A 22 21.02 12.33 3.37
C ALA A 22 20.64 12.53 1.90
N VAL A 23 21.60 12.45 0.99
CA VAL A 23 21.39 12.67 -0.44
C VAL A 23 21.87 11.49 -1.27
N ALA A 24 21.22 11.29 -2.41
CA ALA A 24 21.65 10.33 -3.42
C ALA A 24 21.82 11.04 -4.77
N LYS A 25 22.97 10.86 -5.40
CA LYS A 25 23.22 11.41 -6.75
C LYS A 25 22.37 10.62 -7.76
N VAL A 26 21.64 11.34 -8.58
CA VAL A 26 20.88 10.80 -9.71
C VAL A 26 21.55 11.18 -11.03
N ARG A 27 21.09 10.62 -12.15
CA ARG A 27 21.56 10.96 -13.49
C ARG A 27 21.33 12.44 -13.77
N GLU A 28 22.26 13.10 -14.43
CA GLU A 28 22.20 14.54 -14.74
C GLU A 28 21.08 14.88 -15.75
N ASP A 29 20.73 13.93 -16.60
CA ASP A 29 19.65 14.04 -17.60
C ASP A 29 18.27 13.64 -17.07
N ALA A 30 18.15 13.29 -15.78
CA ALA A 30 16.89 12.89 -15.18
C ALA A 30 15.91 14.09 -15.09
N PRO A 31 14.68 13.95 -15.60
CA PRO A 31 13.70 15.04 -15.58
C PRO A 31 13.19 15.29 -14.16
N PHE A 32 13.31 16.53 -13.67
CA PHE A 32 12.95 16.90 -12.29
C PHE A 32 11.49 16.62 -11.93
N ASP A 33 10.58 16.79 -12.90
CA ASP A 33 9.14 16.50 -12.74
C ASP A 33 8.83 15.02 -12.51
N LYS A 34 9.78 14.13 -12.80
CA LYS A 34 9.66 12.68 -12.56
C LYS A 34 10.39 12.25 -11.30
N ILE A 35 11.65 12.67 -11.14
CA ILE A 35 12.47 12.17 -10.02
C ILE A 35 12.05 12.72 -8.67
N CYS A 36 11.32 13.84 -8.61
CA CYS A 36 10.84 14.42 -7.36
C CYS A 36 9.91 13.46 -6.56
N TYR A 37 9.31 12.46 -7.20
CA TYR A 37 8.48 11.45 -6.53
C TYR A 37 9.27 10.29 -5.91
N ILE A 38 10.53 10.09 -6.30
CA ILE A 38 11.33 8.92 -5.90
C ILE A 38 11.56 8.92 -4.38
N GLY A 39 11.87 10.07 -3.79
CA GLY A 39 12.25 10.17 -2.37
C GLY A 39 11.15 9.81 -1.36
N CYS A 40 9.90 9.70 -1.78
CA CYS A 40 8.78 9.39 -0.90
C CYS A 40 7.82 8.38 -1.52
N GLY A 41 6.94 8.80 -2.44
CA GLY A 41 5.82 7.99 -2.92
C GLY A 41 6.25 6.71 -3.64
N VAL A 42 7.29 6.78 -4.48
CA VAL A 42 7.77 5.63 -5.26
C VAL A 42 8.44 4.61 -4.34
N THR A 43 9.42 5.05 -3.55
CA THR A 43 10.15 4.17 -2.62
C THR A 43 9.22 3.56 -1.58
N THR A 44 8.28 4.34 -1.05
CA THR A 44 7.31 3.85 -0.07
C THR A 44 6.43 2.74 -0.65
N GLY A 45 5.83 2.96 -1.81
CA GLY A 45 4.92 1.97 -2.40
C GLY A 45 5.63 0.70 -2.86
N ILE A 46 6.70 0.84 -3.64
CA ILE A 46 7.46 -0.32 -4.14
C ILE A 46 8.18 -1.03 -2.99
N GLY A 47 8.78 -0.29 -2.07
CA GLY A 47 9.48 -0.85 -0.92
C GLY A 47 8.56 -1.59 0.05
N ALA A 48 7.32 -1.12 0.25
CA ALA A 48 6.31 -1.84 1.03
C ALA A 48 6.09 -3.27 0.49
N VAL A 49 6.11 -3.44 -0.82
CA VAL A 49 5.95 -4.74 -1.48
C VAL A 49 7.22 -5.60 -1.39
N ILE A 50 8.36 -5.04 -1.82
CA ILE A 50 9.60 -5.80 -2.03
C ILE A 50 10.34 -6.02 -0.71
N ASN A 51 10.48 -4.97 0.12
CA ASN A 51 11.30 -5.02 1.33
C ASN A 51 10.49 -5.45 2.55
N THR A 52 9.29 -4.84 2.74
CA THR A 52 8.50 -5.03 3.96
C THR A 52 7.64 -6.28 3.89
N ALA A 53 6.81 -6.43 2.86
CA ALA A 53 5.94 -7.58 2.68
C ALA A 53 6.70 -8.80 2.13
N LYS A 54 7.68 -8.57 1.26
CA LYS A 54 8.42 -9.61 0.52
C LYS A 54 7.46 -10.49 -0.26
N VAL A 55 6.63 -9.84 -1.07
CA VAL A 55 5.59 -10.49 -1.84
C VAL A 55 6.17 -11.56 -2.75
N GLU A 56 5.59 -12.75 -2.70
CA GLU A 56 6.01 -13.91 -3.49
C GLU A 56 5.32 -13.92 -4.87
N ILE A 57 5.97 -14.57 -5.82
CA ILE A 57 5.42 -14.79 -7.17
C ILE A 57 4.12 -15.58 -7.07
N GLY A 58 3.10 -15.17 -7.84
CA GLY A 58 1.80 -15.82 -7.86
C GLY A 58 0.85 -15.40 -6.72
N ALA A 59 1.27 -14.46 -5.87
CA ALA A 59 0.47 -13.96 -4.76
C ALA A 59 -0.80 -13.25 -5.21
N LYS A 60 -1.83 -13.30 -4.36
CA LYS A 60 -3.03 -12.47 -4.43
C LYS A 60 -2.89 -11.31 -3.46
N ALA A 61 -2.96 -10.09 -3.97
CA ALA A 61 -2.75 -8.89 -3.16
C ALA A 61 -3.87 -7.86 -3.34
N VAL A 62 -4.11 -7.09 -2.27
CA VAL A 62 -5.13 -6.03 -2.24
C VAL A 62 -4.49 -4.71 -1.84
N VAL A 63 -4.85 -3.64 -2.55
CA VAL A 63 -4.39 -2.27 -2.27
C VAL A 63 -5.60 -1.39 -2.00
N PHE A 64 -5.68 -0.86 -0.79
CA PHE A 64 -6.70 0.09 -0.38
C PHE A 64 -6.19 1.52 -0.56
N GLY A 65 -6.86 2.29 -1.42
CA GLY A 65 -6.48 3.64 -1.79
C GLY A 65 -5.54 3.68 -3.00
N LEU A 66 -6.05 4.16 -4.12
CA LEU A 66 -5.32 4.25 -5.40
C LEU A 66 -4.85 5.69 -5.67
N GLY A 67 -4.18 6.26 -4.67
CA GLY A 67 -3.42 7.50 -4.77
C GLY A 67 -1.98 7.24 -5.18
N GLY A 68 -1.10 8.24 -5.07
CA GLY A 68 0.30 8.14 -5.47
C GLY A 68 1.04 6.95 -4.84
N ILE A 69 0.84 6.67 -3.56
CA ILE A 69 1.44 5.51 -2.88
C ILE A 69 0.80 4.20 -3.36
N GLY A 70 -0.55 4.13 -3.39
CA GLY A 70 -1.24 2.92 -3.84
C GLY A 70 -0.88 2.51 -5.27
N LEU A 71 -0.76 3.47 -6.20
CA LEU A 71 -0.30 3.20 -7.57
C LEU A 71 1.13 2.62 -7.59
N ASN A 72 2.01 3.09 -6.72
CA ASN A 72 3.36 2.53 -6.61
C ASN A 72 3.38 1.15 -5.93
N VAL A 73 2.43 0.86 -5.03
CA VAL A 73 2.21 -0.51 -4.51
C VAL A 73 1.79 -1.44 -5.65
N LEU A 74 0.86 -1.02 -6.54
CA LEU A 74 0.46 -1.80 -7.71
C LEU A 74 1.65 -2.12 -8.61
N GLN A 75 2.52 -1.13 -8.89
CA GLN A 75 3.76 -1.36 -9.65
C GLN A 75 4.67 -2.36 -8.96
N GLY A 76 4.86 -2.22 -7.64
CA GLY A 76 5.66 -3.14 -6.84
C GLY A 76 5.13 -4.58 -6.92
N LEU A 77 3.81 -4.77 -6.83
CA LEU A 77 3.14 -6.06 -6.94
C LEU A 77 3.33 -6.68 -8.33
N ARG A 78 3.20 -5.88 -9.39
CA ARG A 78 3.50 -6.32 -10.75
C ARG A 78 4.95 -6.75 -10.92
N LEU A 79 5.90 -5.98 -10.36
CA LEU A 79 7.33 -6.32 -10.37
C LEU A 79 7.65 -7.59 -9.59
N ALA A 80 6.96 -7.84 -8.47
CA ALA A 80 7.10 -9.04 -7.67
C ALA A 80 6.45 -10.27 -8.32
N GLY A 81 5.67 -10.11 -9.40
CA GLY A 81 5.00 -11.22 -10.07
C GLY A 81 3.73 -11.71 -9.36
N ALA A 82 3.00 -10.81 -8.67
CA ALA A 82 1.69 -11.13 -8.13
C ALA A 82 0.70 -11.51 -9.26
N ASP A 83 -0.10 -12.54 -9.04
CA ASP A 83 -1.04 -13.08 -10.03
C ASP A 83 -2.37 -12.31 -10.02
N MET A 84 -2.85 -11.95 -8.84
CA MET A 84 -4.07 -11.17 -8.68
C MET A 84 -3.77 -9.89 -7.89
N ILE A 85 -4.06 -8.74 -8.50
CA ILE A 85 -3.84 -7.42 -7.90
C ILE A 85 -5.18 -6.68 -7.84
N ILE A 86 -5.77 -6.63 -6.65
CA ILE A 86 -7.07 -6.01 -6.40
C ILE A 86 -6.85 -4.58 -5.91
N GLY A 87 -7.43 -3.61 -6.60
CA GLY A 87 -7.45 -2.21 -6.18
C GLY A 87 -8.81 -1.85 -5.58
N VAL A 88 -8.80 -1.18 -4.43
CA VAL A 88 -10.01 -0.71 -3.74
C VAL A 88 -9.95 0.81 -3.61
N ASP A 89 -10.91 1.51 -4.22
CA ASP A 89 -11.04 2.97 -4.10
C ASP A 89 -12.51 3.40 -4.21
N LEU A 90 -12.84 4.54 -3.63
CA LEU A 90 -14.19 5.14 -3.67
C LEU A 90 -14.45 5.96 -4.94
N ASN A 91 -13.42 6.18 -5.76
CA ASN A 91 -13.47 6.97 -6.99
C ASN A 91 -13.14 6.10 -8.21
N ASN A 92 -14.13 5.91 -9.07
CA ASN A 92 -14.02 5.11 -10.29
C ASN A 92 -13.06 5.72 -11.35
N ASP A 93 -12.84 7.04 -11.31
CA ASP A 93 -11.93 7.70 -12.27
C ASP A 93 -10.48 7.24 -12.14
N LYS A 94 -10.14 6.60 -11.01
CA LYS A 94 -8.79 6.05 -10.78
C LYS A 94 -8.58 4.68 -11.40
N LYS A 95 -9.64 4.02 -11.85
CA LYS A 95 -9.60 2.64 -12.35
C LYS A 95 -8.63 2.49 -13.52
N GLU A 96 -8.79 3.30 -14.56
CA GLU A 96 -7.96 3.24 -15.78
C GLU A 96 -6.46 3.40 -15.45
N MET A 97 -6.14 4.41 -14.64
CA MET A 97 -4.76 4.62 -14.21
C MET A 97 -4.22 3.43 -13.41
N ALA A 98 -5.01 2.88 -12.50
CA ALA A 98 -4.60 1.73 -11.70
C ALA A 98 -4.40 0.46 -12.55
N GLU A 99 -5.21 0.23 -13.57
CA GLU A 99 -5.02 -0.84 -14.55
C GLU A 99 -3.70 -0.68 -15.31
N HIS A 100 -3.37 0.55 -15.74
CA HIS A 100 -2.07 0.85 -16.36
C HIS A 100 -0.90 0.50 -15.44
N PHE A 101 -1.05 0.70 -14.12
CA PHE A 101 -0.05 0.38 -13.09
C PHE A 101 -0.03 -1.10 -12.69
N GLY A 102 -0.91 -1.93 -13.23
CA GLY A 102 -0.88 -3.39 -13.05
C GLY A 102 -2.03 -3.99 -12.24
N MET A 103 -3.05 -3.19 -11.87
CA MET A 103 -4.25 -3.70 -11.24
C MET A 103 -5.00 -4.66 -12.18
N THR A 104 -5.47 -5.79 -11.64
CA THR A 104 -6.26 -6.79 -12.38
C THR A 104 -7.75 -6.72 -12.06
N HIS A 105 -8.12 -6.33 -10.86
CA HIS A 105 -9.50 -6.25 -10.37
C HIS A 105 -9.72 -4.93 -9.62
N PHE A 106 -10.85 -4.29 -9.86
CA PHE A 106 -11.24 -3.06 -9.18
C PHE A 106 -12.49 -3.27 -8.33
N ILE A 107 -12.49 -2.77 -7.12
CA ILE A 107 -13.65 -2.78 -6.23
C ILE A 107 -13.92 -1.35 -5.74
N ASN A 108 -15.13 -0.85 -6.00
CA ASN A 108 -15.63 0.36 -5.36
C ASN A 108 -16.57 -0.05 -4.21
N PRO A 109 -16.19 0.21 -2.94
CA PRO A 109 -17.03 -0.15 -1.79
C PRO A 109 -18.42 0.49 -1.78
N LYS A 110 -18.65 1.56 -2.54
CA LYS A 110 -19.97 2.20 -2.67
C LYS A 110 -20.91 1.47 -3.63
N GLU A 111 -20.39 0.59 -4.47
CA GLU A 111 -21.11 -0.08 -5.55
C GLU A 111 -21.37 -1.57 -5.28
N ILE A 112 -20.86 -2.07 -4.15
CA ILE A 112 -21.08 -3.45 -3.73
C ILE A 112 -22.15 -3.54 -2.64
N GLU A 113 -22.93 -4.62 -2.66
CA GLU A 113 -23.84 -4.97 -1.58
C GLU A 113 -23.06 -5.71 -0.47
N GLY A 114 -23.02 -5.15 0.74
CA GLY A 114 -22.39 -5.79 1.89
C GLY A 114 -20.97 -5.32 2.20
N SER A 115 -20.09 -6.24 2.55
CA SER A 115 -18.75 -5.94 3.08
C SER A 115 -17.67 -6.12 2.00
N VAL A 116 -16.82 -5.10 1.86
CA VAL A 116 -15.61 -5.19 1.00
C VAL A 116 -14.71 -6.36 1.40
N VAL A 117 -14.63 -6.67 2.69
CA VAL A 117 -13.88 -7.82 3.21
C VAL A 117 -14.43 -9.12 2.63
N GLN A 118 -15.76 -9.31 2.68
CA GLN A 118 -16.38 -10.52 2.16
C GLN A 118 -16.26 -10.65 0.65
N GLU A 119 -16.36 -9.51 -0.08
CA GLU A 119 -16.18 -9.49 -1.52
C GLU A 119 -14.76 -9.96 -1.91
N ILE A 120 -13.73 -9.42 -1.24
CA ILE A 120 -12.34 -9.82 -1.46
C ILE A 120 -12.13 -11.30 -1.12
N VAL A 121 -12.66 -11.74 0.02
CA VAL A 121 -12.57 -13.16 0.42
C VAL A 121 -13.19 -14.07 -0.61
N ASN A 122 -14.36 -13.71 -1.15
CA ASN A 122 -15.03 -14.50 -2.18
C ASN A 122 -14.25 -14.52 -3.51
N LEU A 123 -13.75 -13.37 -3.93
CA LEU A 123 -12.98 -13.21 -5.18
C LEU A 123 -11.68 -14.02 -5.18
N THR A 124 -11.07 -14.18 -4.01
CA THR A 124 -9.77 -14.85 -3.85
C THR A 124 -9.87 -16.36 -3.64
N LYS A 125 -11.09 -16.92 -3.46
CA LYS A 125 -11.30 -18.37 -3.37
C LYS A 125 -10.86 -19.11 -4.62
N THR A 126 -10.41 -20.34 -4.45
CA THR A 126 -10.07 -21.25 -5.53
C THR A 126 -10.68 -22.63 -5.25
N PRO A 127 -10.70 -23.56 -6.23
CA PRO A 127 -11.12 -24.94 -5.98
C PRO A 127 -10.33 -25.65 -4.87
N PHE A 128 -9.08 -25.22 -4.66
CA PHE A 128 -8.17 -25.79 -3.66
C PHE A 128 -8.15 -25.01 -2.34
N ASP A 129 -8.61 -23.76 -2.35
CA ASP A 129 -8.71 -22.91 -1.18
C ASP A 129 -10.10 -22.30 -1.09
N GLN A 130 -10.98 -22.93 -0.31
CA GLN A 130 -12.34 -22.49 -0.08
C GLN A 130 -12.45 -21.45 1.07
N ILE A 131 -11.37 -21.21 1.80
CA ILE A 131 -11.32 -20.19 2.85
C ILE A 131 -11.30 -18.82 2.19
N GLY A 132 -10.40 -18.63 1.23
CA GLY A 132 -10.17 -17.35 0.55
C GLY A 132 -9.48 -16.33 1.45
N GLY A 133 -9.32 -15.15 0.93
CA GLY A 133 -8.55 -14.04 1.50
C GLY A 133 -7.27 -13.81 0.72
N ALA A 134 -6.83 -12.55 0.67
CA ALA A 134 -5.59 -12.19 0.00
C ALA A 134 -4.37 -12.63 0.80
N ASP A 135 -3.28 -12.98 0.11
CA ASP A 135 -2.00 -13.29 0.77
C ASP A 135 -1.41 -12.01 1.40
N TYR A 136 -1.59 -10.87 0.71
CA TYR A 136 -1.12 -9.57 1.17
C TYR A 136 -2.18 -8.49 1.00
N SER A 137 -2.26 -7.57 1.95
CA SER A 137 -3.02 -6.34 1.81
C SER A 137 -2.18 -5.13 2.18
N PHE A 138 -2.47 -3.99 1.54
CA PHE A 138 -1.75 -2.74 1.74
C PHE A 138 -2.75 -1.61 1.99
N ASP A 139 -2.65 -0.94 3.15
CA ASP A 139 -3.40 0.28 3.39
C ASP A 139 -2.58 1.51 2.97
N ALA A 140 -3.06 2.23 1.97
CA ALA A 140 -2.52 3.51 1.51
C ALA A 140 -3.52 4.67 1.74
N THR A 141 -4.48 4.50 2.66
CA THR A 141 -5.53 5.51 2.93
C THR A 141 -5.30 6.30 4.21
N GLY A 142 -4.66 5.71 5.22
CA GLY A 142 -4.56 6.29 6.56
C GLY A 142 -5.85 6.24 7.39
N ASN A 143 -6.86 5.51 6.95
CA ASN A 143 -8.13 5.36 7.65
C ASN A 143 -8.11 4.10 8.52
N VAL A 144 -8.29 4.25 9.84
CA VAL A 144 -8.21 3.14 10.81
C VAL A 144 -9.25 2.03 10.56
N LYS A 145 -10.42 2.37 10.01
CA LYS A 145 -11.42 1.36 9.62
C LYS A 145 -10.95 0.55 8.42
N VAL A 146 -10.36 1.22 7.44
CA VAL A 146 -9.81 0.58 6.25
C VAL A 146 -8.61 -0.30 6.63
N MET A 147 -7.76 0.14 7.56
CA MET A 147 -6.66 -0.68 8.09
C MET A 147 -7.17 -2.00 8.68
N ARG A 148 -8.30 -1.96 9.39
CA ARG A 148 -8.95 -3.16 9.91
C ARG A 148 -9.50 -4.05 8.79
N ASP A 149 -10.22 -3.47 7.83
CA ASP A 149 -10.75 -4.20 6.68
C ASP A 149 -9.61 -4.86 5.88
N ALA A 150 -8.48 -4.13 5.73
CA ALA A 150 -7.28 -4.63 5.09
C ALA A 150 -6.69 -5.86 5.81
N LEU A 151 -6.70 -5.88 7.14
CA LEU A 151 -6.29 -7.07 7.89
C LEU A 151 -7.31 -8.22 7.70
N GLU A 152 -8.60 -7.92 7.87
CA GLU A 152 -9.64 -8.94 7.92
C GLU A 152 -9.91 -9.60 6.55
N CYS A 153 -9.56 -8.92 5.43
CA CYS A 153 -9.67 -9.50 4.09
C CYS A 153 -8.50 -10.41 3.69
N THR A 154 -7.43 -10.47 4.49
CA THR A 154 -6.31 -11.38 4.21
C THR A 154 -6.65 -12.82 4.62
N HIS A 155 -5.93 -13.77 4.03
CA HIS A 155 -6.11 -15.18 4.35
C HIS A 155 -5.82 -15.46 5.83
N ARG A 156 -6.75 -16.15 6.51
CA ARG A 156 -6.66 -16.32 7.95
C ARG A 156 -5.52 -17.22 8.42
N GLY A 157 -4.90 -18.00 7.53
CA GLY A 157 -3.79 -18.90 7.87
C GLY A 157 -2.42 -18.26 7.83
N TRP A 158 -2.22 -17.28 6.89
CA TRP A 158 -0.90 -16.72 6.63
C TRP A 158 -0.91 -15.25 6.14
N GLY A 159 -2.08 -14.68 5.91
CA GLY A 159 -2.21 -13.37 5.28
C GLY A 159 -1.49 -12.26 6.04
N GLN A 160 -0.85 -11.35 5.32
CA GLN A 160 -0.13 -10.21 5.87
C GLN A 160 -0.80 -8.90 5.46
N SER A 161 -1.04 -8.02 6.42
CA SER A 161 -1.56 -6.67 6.18
C SER A 161 -0.51 -5.62 6.51
N ILE A 162 -0.21 -4.75 5.55
CA ILE A 162 0.82 -3.72 5.65
C ILE A 162 0.16 -2.34 5.74
N ILE A 163 0.37 -1.65 6.86
CA ILE A 163 -0.07 -0.27 7.07
C ILE A 163 1.00 0.67 6.49
N ILE A 164 0.62 1.50 5.53
CA ILE A 164 1.46 2.53 4.93
C ILE A 164 0.86 3.91 5.20
N GLY A 165 -0.46 4.01 5.15
CA GLY A 165 -1.19 5.26 5.35
C GLY A 165 -0.98 5.82 6.76
N VAL A 166 -0.82 7.15 6.86
CA VAL A 166 -0.63 7.85 8.12
C VAL A 166 -1.98 8.29 8.67
N ALA A 167 -2.37 7.72 9.79
CA ALA A 167 -3.59 8.14 10.50
C ALA A 167 -3.34 9.43 11.32
N PRO A 168 -4.41 10.17 11.68
CA PRO A 168 -4.28 11.32 12.57
C PRO A 168 -3.65 10.95 13.92
N ALA A 169 -2.93 11.90 14.53
CA ALA A 169 -2.34 11.69 15.85
C ALA A 169 -3.40 11.30 16.90
N GLY A 170 -3.11 10.28 17.69
CA GLY A 170 -4.02 9.73 18.70
C GLY A 170 -5.06 8.75 18.16
N ALA A 171 -5.11 8.51 16.86
CA ALA A 171 -5.95 7.45 16.30
C ALA A 171 -5.39 6.06 16.66
N GLU A 172 -6.26 5.15 17.03
CA GLU A 172 -5.92 3.78 17.39
C GLU A 172 -6.54 2.80 16.40
N ILE A 173 -5.83 1.72 16.10
CA ILE A 173 -6.33 0.59 15.34
C ILE A 173 -6.80 -0.51 16.30
N SER A 174 -7.88 -1.20 15.94
CA SER A 174 -8.39 -2.31 16.76
C SER A 174 -8.88 -3.46 15.89
N THR A 175 -8.67 -4.67 16.36
CA THR A 175 -9.21 -5.89 15.77
C THR A 175 -9.52 -6.93 16.84
N ARG A 176 -10.26 -7.97 16.46
CA ARG A 176 -10.51 -9.10 17.36
C ARG A 176 -9.22 -9.92 17.49
N PRO A 177 -8.80 -10.32 18.70
CA PRO A 177 -7.58 -11.12 18.90
C PRO A 177 -7.53 -12.38 18.04
N PHE A 178 -8.69 -12.99 17.77
CA PHE A 178 -8.80 -14.19 16.95
C PHE A 178 -8.29 -13.99 15.51
N GLN A 179 -8.33 -12.77 14.99
CA GLN A 179 -7.76 -12.46 13.67
C GLN A 179 -6.26 -12.72 13.60
N LEU A 180 -5.55 -12.47 14.71
CA LEU A 180 -4.10 -12.69 14.81
C LEU A 180 -3.76 -14.12 15.25
N VAL A 181 -4.54 -14.70 16.16
CA VAL A 181 -4.34 -16.08 16.64
C VAL A 181 -4.40 -17.08 15.50
N THR A 182 -5.21 -16.82 14.47
CA THR A 182 -5.32 -17.70 13.29
C THR A 182 -4.17 -17.62 12.29
N GLY A 183 -3.21 -16.70 12.49
CA GLY A 183 -2.00 -16.63 11.68
C GLY A 183 -1.83 -15.36 10.86
N ARG A 184 -2.81 -14.43 10.87
CA ARG A 184 -2.64 -13.13 10.20
C ARG A 184 -1.53 -12.32 10.86
N VAL A 185 -0.82 -11.56 10.04
CA VAL A 185 0.20 -10.62 10.47
C VAL A 185 -0.24 -9.20 10.16
N TRP A 186 -0.16 -8.30 11.16
CA TRP A 186 -0.39 -6.88 11.00
C TRP A 186 0.89 -6.12 11.29
N LYS A 187 1.43 -5.42 10.32
CA LYS A 187 2.67 -4.66 10.46
C LYS A 187 2.63 -3.37 9.64
N GLY A 188 3.51 -2.45 9.96
CA GLY A 188 3.65 -1.20 9.23
C GLY A 188 4.97 -1.10 8.49
N THR A 189 5.06 -0.08 7.63
CA THR A 189 6.28 0.31 6.96
C THR A 189 6.37 1.83 6.86
N ALA A 190 7.57 2.37 6.96
CA ALA A 190 7.89 3.76 6.71
C ALA A 190 8.93 3.82 5.59
N PHE A 191 8.60 4.51 4.51
CA PHE A 191 9.41 4.65 3.29
C PHE A 191 9.72 3.31 2.54
N GLY A 192 9.08 2.21 2.91
CA GLY A 192 9.22 0.92 2.22
C GLY A 192 10.25 -0.06 2.77
#